data_8f2a4aab82b43fe504c71e508418c56e
#
_entry.id   8f2a4aab82b43fe504c71e508418c56e
#
_cell.length_a   1.000
_cell.length_b   1.000
_cell.length_c   1.000
_cell.angle_alpha   90.00
_cell.angle_beta   90.00
_cell.angle_gamma   90.00
#
_symmetry.space_group_name_H-M   'P 1'
#
loop_
_entity.id
_entity.type
_entity.pdbx_description
1 polymer ?
#
loop_
_entity_poly.entity_id
_entity_poly.type
_entity_poly.pdbx_seq_one_letter_code
_entity_poly.pdbx_strand_id
1 'polypeptide(L)'
;METQRRQRRRQTQEGDMSGHVVFRDMRPEDVKVITFGEPGSLIDRVDRPDVVARVALYENRIVGYAVSWLAVVHRTRRFIDVEVHPDSRGHRIGTRLVRQIQQRVDRPLATKAIAGSDAESFILSLGGEVYASCPPFELPRRHFGRAVEVLEGVSLGPGGAISGATLAPGVLETLWEQMYVWMHASWSPVDDSEAAHEALRQELEDLDSEATRVALVDGQPAAVAFVFVDENPTVVAETVQAGTPAGDNAVASAMSSVITWAEDAGYKRINFDGHRSDPHFGPLASRLPLEGASLNLMETSVLPADDAGDPADGGATVA
;
A
#
# COMPACT_ATOMS: atom_id res chain seq x y z
N MET A 1 -35.16 19.48 -22.58
CA MET A 1 -34.95 18.75 -23.85
C MET A 1 -33.46 18.45 -24.11
N GLU A 2 -32.53 19.29 -23.67
CA GLU A 2 -31.09 19.11 -23.88
C GLU A 2 -30.47 17.97 -22.98
N THR A 3 -30.96 17.81 -21.78
CA THR A 3 -30.53 16.75 -20.84
C THR A 3 -30.90 15.34 -21.36
N GLN A 4 -32.08 15.19 -21.99
CA GLN A 4 -32.50 13.92 -22.60
C GLN A 4 -31.71 13.60 -23.90
N ARG A 5 -31.25 14.63 -24.64
CA ARG A 5 -30.38 14.44 -25.80
C ARG A 5 -28.97 14.02 -25.40
N ARG A 6 -28.44 14.52 -24.26
CA ARG A 6 -27.15 14.08 -23.70
C ARG A 6 -27.21 12.65 -23.13
N GLN A 7 -28.31 12.26 -22.51
CA GLN A 7 -28.52 10.87 -22.06
C GLN A 7 -28.67 9.90 -23.24
N ARG A 8 -29.40 10.26 -24.30
CA ARG A 8 -29.51 9.43 -25.50
C ARG A 8 -28.18 9.33 -26.28
N ARG A 9 -27.35 10.39 -26.33
CA ARG A 9 -25.99 10.31 -26.90
C ARG A 9 -25.04 9.44 -26.10
N ARG A 10 -25.17 9.34 -24.79
CA ARG A 10 -24.42 8.37 -23.96
C ARG A 10 -24.87 6.93 -24.22
N GLN A 11 -26.15 6.68 -24.37
CA GLN A 11 -26.69 5.33 -24.62
C GLN A 11 -26.42 4.80 -26.06
N THR A 12 -26.11 5.65 -27.05
CA THR A 12 -25.80 5.21 -28.43
C THR A 12 -24.29 5.02 -28.68
N GLN A 13 -23.42 5.28 -27.70
CA GLN A 13 -21.97 5.03 -27.79
C GLN A 13 -21.48 3.84 -26.93
N GLU A 14 -22.38 3.17 -26.21
CA GLU A 14 -22.12 1.88 -25.57
C GLU A 14 -22.20 0.76 -26.62
N GLY A 15 -21.34 0.81 -27.63
CA GLY A 15 -21.06 -0.38 -28.44
C GLY A 15 -20.52 -1.45 -27.53
N ASP A 16 -21.12 -2.63 -27.54
CA ASP A 16 -20.63 -3.81 -26.80
C ASP A 16 -19.19 -4.12 -27.21
N MET A 17 -18.22 -3.63 -26.44
CA MET A 17 -16.79 -3.89 -26.66
C MET A 17 -16.37 -5.31 -26.26
N SER A 18 -17.26 -6.10 -25.62
CA SER A 18 -16.92 -7.40 -25.05
C SER A 18 -16.52 -8.42 -26.11
N GLY A 19 -17.08 -8.36 -27.32
CA GLY A 19 -16.80 -9.28 -28.42
C GLY A 19 -15.50 -9.00 -29.21
N HIS A 20 -14.89 -7.84 -29.05
CA HIS A 20 -13.76 -7.40 -29.89
C HIS A 20 -12.46 -7.13 -29.10
N VAL A 21 -12.46 -7.35 -27.78
CA VAL A 21 -11.26 -7.13 -26.95
C VAL A 21 -10.40 -8.38 -26.95
N VAL A 22 -9.17 -8.25 -27.43
CA VAL A 22 -8.14 -9.30 -27.44
C VAL A 22 -7.23 -9.15 -26.24
N PHE A 23 -6.93 -10.26 -25.58
CA PHE A 23 -6.03 -10.30 -24.43
C PHE A 23 -4.76 -11.10 -24.78
N ARG A 24 -3.61 -10.55 -24.45
CA ARG A 24 -2.32 -11.24 -24.63
C ARG A 24 -1.32 -10.87 -23.55
N ASP A 25 -0.21 -11.57 -23.52
CA ASP A 25 0.92 -11.19 -22.66
C ASP A 25 1.42 -9.79 -23.04
N MET A 26 1.75 -9.00 -22.01
CA MET A 26 2.37 -7.69 -22.19
C MET A 26 3.82 -7.89 -22.66
N ARG A 27 4.26 -7.01 -23.54
CA ARG A 27 5.64 -6.96 -24.03
C ARG A 27 6.29 -5.66 -23.57
N PRO A 28 7.63 -5.58 -23.46
CA PRO A 28 8.33 -4.36 -23.07
C PRO A 28 7.98 -3.14 -23.93
N GLU A 29 7.79 -3.36 -25.23
CA GLU A 29 7.39 -2.30 -26.15
C GLU A 29 5.98 -1.73 -25.87
N ASP A 30 5.09 -2.52 -25.27
CA ASP A 30 3.72 -2.07 -24.95
C ASP A 30 3.73 -0.94 -23.92
N VAL A 31 4.67 -0.97 -22.97
CA VAL A 31 4.78 0.05 -21.92
C VAL A 31 4.97 1.44 -22.52
N LYS A 32 5.70 1.54 -23.64
CA LYS A 32 5.99 2.82 -24.33
C LYS A 32 4.79 3.47 -24.98
N VAL A 33 3.73 2.70 -25.23
CA VAL A 33 2.52 3.18 -25.93
C VAL A 33 1.32 3.31 -25.00
N ILE A 34 1.45 2.91 -23.72
CA ILE A 34 0.42 3.11 -22.70
C ILE A 34 0.42 4.59 -22.29
N THR A 35 -0.75 5.25 -22.37
CA THR A 35 -0.91 6.68 -22.08
C THR A 35 -1.83 6.96 -20.89
N PHE A 36 -2.15 5.95 -20.10
CA PHE A 36 -3.05 6.02 -18.94
C PHE A 36 -2.50 5.20 -17.77
N GLY A 37 -2.95 5.50 -16.55
CA GLY A 37 -2.38 4.93 -15.33
C GLY A 37 -0.95 5.44 -15.06
N GLU A 38 -0.14 4.61 -14.44
CA GLU A 38 1.26 4.91 -14.10
C GLU A 38 2.24 3.96 -14.81
N PRO A 39 2.34 4.03 -16.14
CA PRO A 39 3.15 3.08 -16.92
C PRO A 39 4.65 3.15 -16.60
N GLY A 40 5.13 4.28 -16.05
CA GLY A 40 6.54 4.43 -15.64
C GLY A 40 6.98 3.38 -14.62
N SER A 41 6.12 3.00 -13.71
CA SER A 41 6.38 1.97 -12.70
C SER A 41 6.50 0.54 -13.29
N LEU A 42 6.09 0.33 -14.54
CA LEU A 42 6.09 -0.97 -15.21
C LEU A 42 7.40 -1.26 -15.94
N ILE A 43 8.15 -0.21 -16.33
CA ILE A 43 9.32 -0.34 -17.22
C ILE A 43 10.34 -1.31 -16.63
N ASP A 44 10.63 -1.19 -15.34
CA ASP A 44 11.65 -2.00 -14.67
C ASP A 44 11.12 -3.36 -14.20
N ARG A 45 9.82 -3.62 -14.37
CA ARG A 45 9.16 -4.84 -13.87
C ARG A 45 8.84 -5.84 -14.96
N VAL A 46 8.40 -5.39 -16.13
CA VAL A 46 7.81 -6.28 -17.17
C VAL A 46 8.78 -7.37 -17.67
N ASP A 47 10.08 -7.11 -17.65
CA ASP A 47 11.11 -8.08 -18.07
C ASP A 47 11.57 -9.05 -16.96
N ARG A 48 11.08 -8.89 -15.75
CA ARG A 48 11.47 -9.75 -14.63
C ARG A 48 10.80 -11.12 -14.75
N PRO A 49 11.52 -12.22 -14.49
CA PRO A 49 11.01 -13.58 -14.66
C PRO A 49 9.87 -13.94 -13.68
N ASP A 50 9.75 -13.22 -12.55
CA ASP A 50 8.69 -13.41 -11.56
C ASP A 50 7.43 -12.60 -11.88
N VAL A 51 7.42 -11.81 -12.95
CA VAL A 51 6.30 -10.93 -13.30
C VAL A 51 5.36 -11.61 -14.28
N VAL A 52 4.06 -11.52 -14.01
CA VAL A 52 3.00 -11.91 -14.94
C VAL A 52 2.26 -10.65 -15.37
N ALA A 53 2.31 -10.34 -16.66
CA ALA A 53 1.73 -9.12 -17.19
C ALA A 53 0.85 -9.38 -18.41
N ARG A 54 -0.31 -8.72 -18.46
CA ARG A 54 -1.32 -8.87 -19.51
C ARG A 54 -1.77 -7.52 -20.03
N VAL A 55 -2.09 -7.46 -21.34
CA VAL A 55 -2.75 -6.30 -21.97
C VAL A 55 -4.06 -6.72 -22.63
N ALA A 56 -4.99 -5.79 -22.64
CA ALA A 56 -6.25 -5.85 -23.37
C ALA A 56 -6.19 -4.87 -24.55
N LEU A 57 -6.48 -5.34 -25.76
CA LEU A 57 -6.47 -4.55 -26.98
C LEU A 57 -7.87 -4.46 -27.55
N TYR A 58 -8.26 -3.26 -27.96
CA TYR A 58 -9.44 -3.01 -28.78
C TYR A 58 -9.01 -2.23 -30.03
N GLU A 59 -9.34 -2.73 -31.22
CA GLU A 59 -8.90 -2.15 -32.50
C GLU A 59 -7.38 -1.87 -32.54
N ASN A 60 -6.57 -2.83 -32.08
CA ASN A 60 -5.12 -2.74 -31.97
C ASN A 60 -4.58 -1.65 -31.02
N ARG A 61 -5.41 -1.02 -30.21
CA ARG A 61 -4.99 -0.07 -29.15
C ARG A 61 -5.06 -0.74 -27.80
N ILE A 62 -4.07 -0.51 -26.95
CA ILE A 62 -4.12 -0.99 -25.58
C ILE A 62 -5.17 -0.15 -24.82
N VAL A 63 -6.17 -0.84 -24.26
CA VAL A 63 -7.28 -0.25 -23.50
C VAL A 63 -7.30 -0.69 -22.04
N GLY A 64 -6.40 -1.59 -21.65
CA GLY A 64 -6.22 -2.00 -20.27
C GLY A 64 -4.97 -2.84 -20.11
N TYR A 65 -4.44 -2.89 -18.89
CA TYR A 65 -3.36 -3.78 -18.51
C TYR A 65 -3.50 -4.26 -17.07
N ALA A 66 -2.85 -5.38 -16.77
CA ALA A 66 -2.63 -5.87 -15.42
C ALA A 66 -1.21 -6.42 -15.31
N VAL A 67 -0.54 -6.10 -14.21
CA VAL A 67 0.82 -6.56 -13.92
C VAL A 67 0.88 -7.07 -12.50
N SER A 68 1.40 -8.28 -12.29
CA SER A 68 1.53 -8.91 -10.99
C SER A 68 2.98 -9.35 -10.75
N TRP A 69 3.49 -9.08 -9.54
CA TRP A 69 4.84 -9.42 -9.13
C TRP A 69 4.90 -9.90 -7.68
N LEU A 70 5.96 -10.61 -7.31
CA LEU A 70 6.27 -10.91 -5.92
C LEU A 70 7.08 -9.78 -5.30
N ALA A 71 6.66 -9.31 -4.12
CA ALA A 71 7.53 -8.46 -3.32
C ALA A 71 8.69 -9.28 -2.75
N VAL A 72 9.81 -8.61 -2.50
CA VAL A 72 10.98 -9.25 -1.91
C VAL A 72 10.72 -9.56 -0.43
N VAL A 73 10.13 -8.61 0.29
CA VAL A 73 9.90 -8.69 1.75
C VAL A 73 8.71 -9.58 2.09
N HIS A 74 7.58 -9.43 1.39
CA HIS A 74 6.32 -10.11 1.71
C HIS A 74 5.92 -11.06 0.58
N ARG A 75 6.22 -12.35 0.74
CA ARG A 75 6.04 -13.35 -0.31
C ARG A 75 4.79 -14.21 -0.20
N THR A 76 3.95 -13.97 0.80
CA THR A 76 2.68 -14.70 0.97
C THR A 76 1.63 -14.33 -0.07
N ARG A 77 1.75 -13.15 -0.68
CA ARG A 77 0.89 -12.59 -1.72
C ARG A 77 1.69 -12.11 -2.91
N ARG A 78 1.03 -11.96 -4.04
CA ARG A 78 1.56 -11.25 -5.19
C ARG A 78 0.88 -9.88 -5.29
N PHE A 79 1.63 -8.83 -5.47
CA PHE A 79 1.02 -7.53 -5.77
C PHE A 79 0.46 -7.53 -7.19
N ILE A 80 -0.59 -6.72 -7.40
CA ILE A 80 -1.18 -6.51 -8.72
C ILE A 80 -1.56 -5.04 -8.90
N ASP A 81 -1.19 -4.49 -10.06
CA ASP A 81 -1.71 -3.24 -10.60
C ASP A 81 -2.60 -3.54 -11.80
N VAL A 82 -3.78 -2.92 -11.83
CA VAL A 82 -4.76 -3.08 -12.91
C VAL A 82 -5.27 -1.72 -13.33
N GLU A 83 -5.09 -1.40 -14.60
CA GLU A 83 -5.61 -0.16 -15.17
C GLU A 83 -6.43 -0.41 -16.43
N VAL A 84 -7.54 0.33 -16.56
CA VAL A 84 -8.39 0.33 -17.76
C VAL A 84 -8.59 1.77 -18.19
N HIS A 85 -8.35 2.02 -19.48
CA HIS A 85 -8.57 3.34 -20.07
C HIS A 85 -9.98 3.86 -19.72
N PRO A 86 -10.13 5.12 -19.28
CA PRO A 86 -11.42 5.65 -18.81
C PRO A 86 -12.58 5.38 -19.75
N ASP A 87 -12.39 5.57 -21.06
CA ASP A 87 -13.43 5.37 -22.08
C ASP A 87 -13.79 3.89 -22.31
N SER A 88 -13.01 2.96 -21.76
CA SER A 88 -13.20 1.51 -21.89
C SER A 88 -13.62 0.84 -20.59
N ARG A 89 -13.88 1.62 -19.53
CA ARG A 89 -14.41 1.12 -18.27
C ARG A 89 -15.86 0.65 -18.43
N GLY A 90 -16.33 -0.19 -17.52
CA GLY A 90 -17.69 -0.75 -17.58
C GLY A 90 -17.84 -1.98 -18.50
N HIS A 91 -16.84 -2.35 -19.29
CA HIS A 91 -16.88 -3.46 -20.25
C HIS A 91 -16.21 -4.76 -19.72
N ARG A 92 -16.08 -4.92 -18.39
CA ARG A 92 -15.48 -6.07 -17.73
C ARG A 92 -14.01 -6.37 -18.11
N ILE A 93 -13.30 -5.40 -18.72
CA ILE A 93 -11.90 -5.58 -19.13
C ILE A 93 -11.02 -5.84 -17.92
N GLY A 94 -11.13 -5.02 -16.87
CA GLY A 94 -10.38 -5.20 -15.61
C GLY A 94 -10.62 -6.57 -14.98
N THR A 95 -11.88 -7.00 -14.90
CA THR A 95 -12.26 -8.33 -14.38
C THR A 95 -11.58 -9.45 -15.15
N ARG A 96 -11.59 -9.39 -16.49
CA ARG A 96 -10.95 -10.40 -17.34
C ARG A 96 -9.43 -10.40 -17.19
N LEU A 97 -8.80 -9.21 -17.09
CA LEU A 97 -7.37 -9.08 -16.84
C LEU A 97 -6.97 -9.74 -15.51
N VAL A 98 -7.68 -9.42 -14.41
CA VAL A 98 -7.40 -10.01 -13.08
C VAL A 98 -7.55 -11.52 -13.12
N ARG A 99 -8.63 -12.04 -13.69
CA ARG A 99 -8.86 -13.49 -13.79
C ARG A 99 -7.77 -14.20 -14.58
N GLN A 100 -7.27 -13.61 -15.68
CA GLN A 100 -6.17 -14.18 -16.46
C GLN A 100 -4.84 -14.18 -15.70
N ILE A 101 -4.61 -13.21 -14.80
CA ILE A 101 -3.48 -13.24 -13.88
C ILE A 101 -3.68 -14.34 -12.83
N GLN A 102 -4.85 -14.40 -12.18
CA GLN A 102 -5.17 -15.41 -11.15
C GLN A 102 -4.96 -16.87 -11.67
N GLN A 103 -5.29 -17.14 -12.93
CA GLN A 103 -5.07 -18.47 -13.55
C GLN A 103 -3.59 -18.85 -13.75
N ARG A 104 -2.66 -17.91 -13.57
CA ARG A 104 -1.22 -18.07 -13.85
C ARG A 104 -0.33 -17.94 -12.63
N VAL A 105 -0.93 -17.65 -11.49
CA VAL A 105 -0.21 -17.45 -10.24
C VAL A 105 -0.70 -18.42 -9.16
N ASP A 106 0.17 -18.67 -8.21
CA ASP A 106 -0.01 -19.65 -7.14
C ASP A 106 -0.39 -19.03 -5.78
N ARG A 107 -0.54 -17.70 -5.74
CA ARG A 107 -0.77 -16.94 -4.50
C ARG A 107 -1.86 -15.92 -4.67
N PRO A 108 -2.54 -15.50 -3.58
CA PRO A 108 -3.50 -14.41 -3.60
C PRO A 108 -2.90 -13.14 -4.21
N LEU A 109 -3.73 -12.40 -4.94
CA LEU A 109 -3.34 -11.11 -5.49
C LEU A 109 -3.68 -10.00 -4.50
N ALA A 110 -2.71 -9.18 -4.16
CA ALA A 110 -2.85 -8.07 -3.22
C ALA A 110 -2.74 -6.71 -3.91
N THR A 111 -3.53 -5.77 -3.45
CA THR A 111 -3.48 -4.37 -3.90
C THR A 111 -3.87 -3.42 -2.78
N LYS A 112 -3.71 -2.12 -3.02
CA LYS A 112 -4.14 -1.06 -2.09
C LYS A 112 -5.29 -0.29 -2.73
N ALA A 113 -6.31 0.05 -1.92
CA ALA A 113 -7.41 0.88 -2.37
C ALA A 113 -7.83 1.87 -1.28
N ILE A 114 -8.18 3.08 -1.68
CA ILE A 114 -8.80 4.05 -0.78
C ILE A 114 -10.18 3.52 -0.39
N ALA A 115 -10.49 3.50 0.90
CA ALA A 115 -11.78 3.07 1.42
C ALA A 115 -12.94 3.88 0.81
N GLY A 116 -13.98 3.20 0.33
CA GLY A 116 -15.12 3.79 -0.36
C GLY A 116 -14.88 4.17 -1.82
N SER A 117 -13.71 3.86 -2.40
CA SER A 117 -13.39 4.17 -3.79
C SER A 117 -13.96 3.14 -4.79
N ASP A 118 -13.96 3.53 -6.08
CA ASP A 118 -14.29 2.61 -7.17
C ASP A 118 -13.32 1.43 -7.24
N ALA A 119 -12.04 1.65 -6.88
CA ALA A 119 -11.02 0.62 -6.84
C ALA A 119 -11.35 -0.45 -5.76
N GLU A 120 -11.73 -0.03 -4.55
CA GLU A 120 -12.19 -0.96 -3.52
C GLU A 120 -13.42 -1.74 -3.98
N SER A 121 -14.43 -1.04 -4.51
CA SER A 121 -15.66 -1.66 -5.02
C SER A 121 -15.37 -2.67 -6.13
N PHE A 122 -14.40 -2.38 -6.99
CA PHE A 122 -13.95 -3.30 -8.02
C PHE A 122 -13.35 -4.59 -7.43
N ILE A 123 -12.43 -4.48 -6.47
CA ILE A 123 -11.81 -5.64 -5.84
C ILE A 123 -12.85 -6.49 -5.07
N LEU A 124 -13.76 -5.84 -4.33
CA LEU A 124 -14.87 -6.53 -3.66
C LEU A 124 -15.77 -7.28 -4.66
N SER A 125 -16.02 -6.71 -5.84
CA SER A 125 -16.82 -7.37 -6.91
C SER A 125 -16.16 -8.62 -7.49
N LEU A 126 -14.85 -8.78 -7.30
CA LEU A 126 -14.09 -9.98 -7.66
C LEU A 126 -14.06 -11.06 -6.56
N GLY A 127 -14.77 -10.84 -5.45
CA GLY A 127 -14.72 -11.69 -4.26
C GLY A 127 -13.51 -11.39 -3.38
N GLY A 128 -12.90 -10.21 -3.54
CA GLY A 128 -11.78 -9.80 -2.70
C GLY A 128 -12.23 -9.38 -1.30
N GLU A 129 -11.27 -9.33 -0.39
CA GLU A 129 -11.48 -8.93 1.01
C GLU A 129 -10.37 -7.98 1.49
N VAL A 130 -10.65 -7.26 2.58
CA VAL A 130 -9.68 -6.41 3.26
C VAL A 130 -8.93 -7.26 4.28
N TYR A 131 -7.60 -7.39 4.14
CA TYR A 131 -6.78 -8.13 5.10
C TYR A 131 -6.05 -7.22 6.09
N ALA A 132 -5.85 -5.94 5.77
CA ALA A 132 -5.35 -4.93 6.69
C ALA A 132 -5.89 -3.55 6.30
N SER A 133 -5.91 -2.60 7.23
CA SER A 133 -6.42 -1.25 6.98
C SER A 133 -5.55 -0.22 7.69
N CYS A 134 -5.13 0.80 6.95
CA CYS A 134 -4.46 1.97 7.50
C CYS A 134 -5.50 3.03 7.87
N PRO A 135 -5.39 3.70 9.03
CA PRO A 135 -6.23 4.84 9.37
C PRO A 135 -5.98 6.02 8.40
N PRO A 136 -6.78 7.09 8.44
CA PRO A 136 -6.35 8.36 7.91
C PRO A 136 -4.97 8.71 8.47
N PHE A 137 -4.08 9.22 7.64
CA PHE A 137 -2.65 9.30 7.99
C PHE A 137 -2.11 10.72 8.11
N GLU A 138 -2.82 11.74 7.62
CA GLU A 138 -2.34 13.12 7.66
C GLU A 138 -2.66 13.76 9.01
N LEU A 139 -1.65 14.30 9.69
CA LEU A 139 -1.80 15.19 10.83
C LEU A 139 -1.42 16.62 10.41
N PRO A 140 -2.38 17.50 10.12
CA PRO A 140 -2.10 18.91 9.82
C PRO A 140 -1.58 19.68 11.02
N ARG A 141 -0.69 20.67 10.80
CA ARG A 141 -0.09 21.50 11.86
C ARG A 141 -1.11 22.12 12.82
N ARG A 142 -2.29 22.49 12.34
CA ARG A 142 -3.36 23.04 13.20
C ARG A 142 -3.82 22.11 14.31
N HIS A 143 -3.48 20.84 14.21
CA HIS A 143 -3.82 19.79 15.16
C HIS A 143 -2.64 19.28 16.00
N PHE A 144 -1.42 19.80 15.79
CA PHE A 144 -0.22 19.34 16.52
C PHE A 144 -0.39 19.46 18.04
N GLY A 145 -0.75 20.62 18.55
CA GLY A 145 -0.99 20.81 19.98
C GLY A 145 -2.04 19.86 20.55
N ARG A 146 -3.15 19.64 19.83
CA ARG A 146 -4.18 18.70 20.26
C ARG A 146 -3.69 17.24 20.24
N ALA A 147 -2.91 16.86 19.26
CA ALA A 147 -2.33 15.53 19.17
C ALA A 147 -1.33 15.28 20.30
N VAL A 148 -0.47 16.25 20.61
CA VAL A 148 0.45 16.19 21.75
C VAL A 148 -0.31 16.01 23.07
N GLU A 149 -1.35 16.81 23.33
CA GLU A 149 -2.21 16.66 24.55
C GLU A 149 -2.78 15.23 24.68
N VAL A 150 -3.25 14.65 23.58
CA VAL A 150 -3.81 13.28 23.57
C VAL A 150 -2.73 12.25 23.91
N LEU A 151 -1.52 12.40 23.35
CA LEU A 151 -0.40 11.47 23.55
C LEU A 151 0.23 11.63 24.94
N GLU A 152 0.40 12.86 25.44
CA GLU A 152 0.94 13.12 26.77
C GLU A 152 0.07 12.55 27.88
N GLY A 153 -1.25 12.45 27.65
CA GLY A 153 -2.16 11.78 28.59
C GLY A 153 -1.89 10.30 28.84
N VAL A 154 -1.06 9.67 27.98
CA VAL A 154 -0.66 8.25 28.07
C VAL A 154 0.84 8.03 27.92
N SER A 155 1.65 9.08 27.76
CA SER A 155 3.09 9.00 27.56
C SER A 155 3.87 8.69 28.85
N LEU A 156 5.18 8.43 28.70
CA LEU A 156 6.11 8.26 29.84
C LEU A 156 6.44 9.57 30.56
N GLY A 157 5.88 10.69 30.10
CA GLY A 157 6.15 12.03 30.62
C GLY A 157 7.26 12.77 29.87
N PRO A 158 7.55 14.02 30.25
CA PRO A 158 8.51 14.88 29.56
C PRO A 158 9.91 14.27 29.52
N GLY A 159 10.55 14.29 28.36
CA GLY A 159 11.93 13.80 28.16
C GLY A 159 12.02 12.27 28.00
N GLY A 160 10.88 11.58 27.81
CA GLY A 160 10.86 10.12 27.60
C GLY A 160 11.40 9.63 26.26
N ALA A 161 11.72 10.53 25.32
CA ALA A 161 12.29 10.15 24.01
C ALA A 161 13.54 10.96 23.68
N ILE A 162 14.52 10.31 23.05
CA ILE A 162 15.78 10.89 22.57
C ILE A 162 15.85 10.90 21.05
N SER A 163 16.74 11.70 20.46
CA SER A 163 17.03 11.63 19.02
C SER A 163 17.72 10.32 18.67
N GLY A 164 17.31 9.70 17.55
CA GLY A 164 17.95 8.49 17.04
C GLY A 164 19.44 8.68 16.72
N ALA A 165 19.85 9.88 16.32
CA ALA A 165 21.25 10.21 16.04
C ALA A 165 22.16 10.08 17.29
N THR A 166 21.61 10.01 18.49
CA THR A 166 22.38 9.80 19.72
C THR A 166 22.71 8.33 19.98
N LEU A 167 22.11 7.42 19.22
CA LEU A 167 22.37 5.98 19.35
C LEU A 167 23.68 5.60 18.64
N ALA A 168 24.23 4.45 19.04
CA ALA A 168 25.39 3.89 18.35
C ALA A 168 25.01 3.47 16.90
N PRO A 169 25.95 3.52 15.95
CA PRO A 169 25.72 3.06 14.59
C PRO A 169 25.16 1.62 14.55
N GLY A 170 24.21 1.38 13.65
CA GLY A 170 23.56 0.08 13.47
C GLY A 170 22.41 -0.23 14.43
N VAL A 171 22.19 0.62 15.44
CA VAL A 171 21.11 0.38 16.42
C VAL A 171 19.75 0.66 15.79
N LEU A 172 19.59 1.74 15.02
CA LEU A 172 18.31 2.06 14.37
C LEU A 172 17.92 0.98 13.36
N GLU A 173 18.85 0.44 12.61
CA GLU A 173 18.63 -0.66 11.65
C GLU A 173 18.15 -1.92 12.38
N THR A 174 18.76 -2.26 13.51
CA THR A 174 18.33 -3.39 14.33
C THR A 174 16.91 -3.18 14.89
N LEU A 175 16.61 -1.98 15.37
CA LEU A 175 15.28 -1.65 15.90
C LEU A 175 14.21 -1.66 14.82
N TRP A 176 14.53 -1.15 13.61
CA TRP A 176 13.63 -1.19 12.44
C TRP A 176 13.27 -2.63 12.08
N GLU A 177 14.27 -3.47 11.90
CA GLU A 177 14.06 -4.87 11.53
C GLU A 177 13.21 -5.61 12.56
N GLN A 178 13.52 -5.46 13.86
CA GLN A 178 12.74 -6.07 14.95
C GLN A 178 11.30 -5.61 14.96
N MET A 179 11.07 -4.30 14.88
CA MET A 179 9.74 -3.71 14.85
C MET A 179 8.94 -4.18 13.61
N TYR A 180 9.55 -4.11 12.44
CA TYR A 180 8.92 -4.43 11.18
C TYR A 180 8.50 -5.90 11.12
N VAL A 181 9.42 -6.81 11.45
CA VAL A 181 9.13 -8.26 11.50
C VAL A 181 8.00 -8.55 12.47
N TRP A 182 8.04 -7.94 13.66
CA TRP A 182 7.02 -8.15 14.67
C TRP A 182 5.64 -7.63 14.24
N MET A 183 5.54 -6.41 13.73
CA MET A 183 4.27 -5.83 13.29
C MET A 183 3.60 -6.65 12.17
N HIS A 184 4.38 -7.20 11.27
CA HIS A 184 3.87 -7.91 10.11
C HIS A 184 3.64 -9.41 10.34
N ALA A 185 4.12 -9.97 11.47
CA ALA A 185 4.16 -11.41 11.71
C ALA A 185 2.81 -12.13 11.53
N SER A 186 1.69 -11.50 11.90
CA SER A 186 0.37 -12.14 11.90
C SER A 186 -0.39 -12.03 10.58
N TRP A 187 -0.11 -11.03 9.74
CA TRP A 187 -0.95 -10.74 8.56
C TRP A 187 -0.16 -10.62 7.25
N SER A 188 1.12 -10.34 7.29
CA SER A 188 2.01 -10.28 6.13
C SER A 188 3.46 -10.56 6.55
N PRO A 189 3.78 -11.80 6.97
CA PRO A 189 5.10 -12.11 7.51
C PRO A 189 6.22 -11.77 6.53
N VAL A 190 7.34 -11.32 7.08
CA VAL A 190 8.57 -11.08 6.34
C VAL A 190 9.16 -12.44 5.92
N ASP A 191 9.66 -12.52 4.71
CA ASP A 191 10.37 -13.68 4.20
C ASP A 191 11.74 -13.81 4.89
N ASP A 192 12.12 -15.03 5.27
CA ASP A 192 13.38 -15.29 6.03
C ASP A 192 14.66 -15.21 5.16
N SER A 193 14.53 -14.80 3.88
CA SER A 193 15.69 -14.69 2.98
C SER A 193 16.53 -13.47 3.28
N GLU A 194 17.86 -13.59 3.08
CA GLU A 194 18.79 -12.45 3.19
C GLU A 194 18.38 -11.28 2.28
N ALA A 195 17.78 -11.58 1.11
CA ALA A 195 17.29 -10.55 0.21
C ALA A 195 16.13 -9.73 0.80
N ALA A 196 15.25 -10.35 1.62
CA ALA A 196 14.18 -9.64 2.30
C ALA A 196 14.72 -8.75 3.41
N HIS A 197 15.65 -9.25 4.22
CA HIS A 197 16.30 -8.48 5.28
C HIS A 197 17.14 -7.32 4.72
N GLU A 198 17.85 -7.55 3.61
CA GLU A 198 18.56 -6.47 2.92
C GLU A 198 17.62 -5.41 2.37
N ALA A 199 16.48 -5.81 1.79
CA ALA A 199 15.48 -4.86 1.32
C ALA A 199 14.90 -4.00 2.47
N LEU A 200 14.68 -4.58 3.65
CA LEU A 200 14.28 -3.83 4.85
C LEU A 200 15.34 -2.81 5.30
N ARG A 201 16.62 -3.16 5.22
CA ARG A 201 17.72 -2.23 5.52
C ARG A 201 17.77 -1.08 4.52
N GLN A 202 17.52 -1.36 3.24
CA GLN A 202 17.49 -0.33 2.19
C GLN A 202 16.33 0.67 2.36
N GLU A 203 15.22 0.28 3.00
CA GLU A 203 14.15 1.22 3.32
C GLU A 203 14.61 2.35 4.26
N LEU A 204 15.71 2.17 4.99
CA LEU A 204 16.28 3.17 5.88
C LEU A 204 17.24 4.15 5.19
N GLU A 205 17.50 4.04 3.89
CA GLU A 205 18.40 4.97 3.17
C GLU A 205 17.92 6.43 3.26
N ASP A 206 16.59 6.64 3.33
CA ASP A 206 15.98 7.96 3.45
C ASP A 206 15.60 8.33 4.91
N LEU A 207 16.10 7.58 5.90
CA LEU A 207 15.82 7.83 7.32
C LEU A 207 16.53 9.10 7.81
N ASP A 208 15.78 10.02 8.40
CA ASP A 208 16.34 11.13 9.18
C ASP A 208 16.55 10.71 10.64
N SER A 209 17.77 10.34 10.98
CA SER A 209 18.12 9.92 12.34
C SER A 209 18.02 11.05 13.37
N GLU A 210 18.24 12.32 12.95
CA GLU A 210 18.10 13.49 13.85
C GLU A 210 16.62 13.75 14.20
N ALA A 211 15.72 13.53 13.25
CA ALA A 211 14.27 13.65 13.42
C ALA A 211 13.66 12.46 14.15
N THR A 212 14.19 11.27 13.93
CA THR A 212 13.73 10.01 14.56
C THR A 212 13.78 10.11 16.08
N ARG A 213 12.75 9.61 16.77
CA ARG A 213 12.62 9.65 18.23
C ARG A 213 12.53 8.24 18.78
N VAL A 214 13.35 7.98 19.80
CA VAL A 214 13.45 6.70 20.50
C VAL A 214 13.03 6.88 21.94
N ALA A 215 11.94 6.28 22.35
CA ALA A 215 11.49 6.27 23.73
C ALA A 215 12.23 5.17 24.52
N LEU A 216 12.69 5.54 25.70
CA LEU A 216 13.46 4.66 26.58
C LEU A 216 12.62 4.25 27.80
N VAL A 217 12.67 2.97 28.15
CA VAL A 217 12.19 2.44 29.43
C VAL A 217 13.38 1.78 30.12
N ASP A 218 13.67 2.19 31.34
CA ASP A 218 14.83 1.72 32.10
C ASP A 218 16.16 1.85 31.32
N GLY A 219 16.29 2.91 30.53
CA GLY A 219 17.48 3.20 29.70
C GLY A 219 17.63 2.32 28.43
N GLN A 220 16.65 1.50 28.14
CA GLN A 220 16.63 0.66 26.93
C GLN A 220 15.57 1.15 25.93
N PRO A 221 15.83 1.07 24.61
CA PRO A 221 14.83 1.36 23.58
C PRO A 221 13.55 0.52 23.80
N ALA A 222 12.41 1.19 23.85
CA ALA A 222 11.10 0.56 24.03
C ALA A 222 10.15 0.83 22.88
N ALA A 223 10.25 2.01 22.26
CA ALA A 223 9.52 2.35 21.04
C ALA A 223 10.32 3.32 20.18
N VAL A 224 10.05 3.34 18.89
CA VAL A 224 10.68 4.26 17.96
C VAL A 224 9.58 4.90 17.09
N ALA A 225 9.73 6.19 16.81
CA ALA A 225 9.05 6.89 15.72
C ALA A 225 10.11 7.21 14.67
N PHE A 226 10.23 6.35 13.68
CA PHE A 226 11.12 6.51 12.54
C PHE A 226 10.58 7.61 11.63
N VAL A 227 11.45 8.53 11.19
CA VAL A 227 11.07 9.68 10.37
C VAL A 227 11.78 9.63 9.04
N PHE A 228 11.00 9.56 7.98
CA PHE A 228 11.45 9.64 6.59
C PHE A 228 11.06 11.03 6.05
N VAL A 229 12.04 11.82 5.61
CA VAL A 229 11.80 13.19 5.18
C VAL A 229 11.82 13.30 3.66
N ASP A 230 10.65 13.66 3.12
CA ASP A 230 10.48 14.15 1.76
C ASP A 230 9.88 15.58 1.84
N GLU A 231 8.94 15.93 1.00
CA GLU A 231 8.21 17.20 1.10
C GLU A 231 7.55 17.40 2.48
N ASN A 232 7.00 16.32 3.03
CA ASN A 232 6.46 16.26 4.41
C ASN A 232 6.97 14.99 5.09
N PRO A 233 7.29 15.04 6.40
CA PRO A 233 7.74 13.87 7.13
C PRO A 233 6.69 12.76 7.12
N THR A 234 7.14 11.54 6.86
CA THR A 234 6.38 10.31 7.10
C THR A 234 6.95 9.61 8.31
N VAL A 235 6.08 9.25 9.25
CA VAL A 235 6.44 8.68 10.56
C VAL A 235 5.88 7.27 10.65
N VAL A 236 6.75 6.29 10.90
CA VAL A 236 6.38 4.92 11.27
C VAL A 236 6.70 4.74 12.76
N ALA A 237 5.68 4.55 13.58
CA ALA A 237 5.84 4.53 15.03
C ALA A 237 5.22 3.27 15.65
N GLU A 238 6.06 2.47 16.33
CA GLU A 238 5.59 1.29 17.06
C GLU A 238 6.60 0.89 18.15
N THR A 239 6.22 -0.04 19.04
CA THR A 239 7.14 -0.62 20.01
C THR A 239 8.19 -1.48 19.32
N VAL A 240 9.39 -1.47 19.86
CA VAL A 240 10.47 -2.41 19.49
C VAL A 240 10.59 -3.58 20.48
N GLN A 241 9.72 -3.58 21.49
CA GLN A 241 9.63 -4.62 22.50
C GLN A 241 8.26 -5.30 22.40
N ALA A 242 8.20 -6.37 21.63
CA ALA A 242 6.96 -7.09 21.34
C ALA A 242 6.15 -7.39 22.62
N GLY A 243 4.89 -6.92 22.63
CA GLY A 243 3.92 -7.27 23.66
C GLY A 243 4.19 -6.77 25.07
N THR A 244 5.05 -5.76 25.27
CA THR A 244 5.29 -5.22 26.60
C THR A 244 4.18 -4.29 27.07
N PRO A 245 3.77 -4.32 28.36
CA PRO A 245 2.76 -3.39 28.89
C PRO A 245 3.16 -1.90 28.81
N ALA A 246 4.46 -1.62 28.69
CA ALA A 246 4.99 -0.26 28.55
C ALA A 246 4.92 0.27 27.10
N GLY A 247 4.55 -0.59 26.14
CA GLY A 247 4.55 -0.23 24.71
C GLY A 247 3.70 0.99 24.39
N ASP A 248 2.44 1.04 24.84
CA ASP A 248 1.53 2.17 24.56
C ASP A 248 2.13 3.51 24.99
N ASN A 249 2.69 3.56 26.22
CA ASN A 249 3.26 4.78 26.77
C ASN A 249 4.55 5.18 26.02
N ALA A 250 5.36 4.20 25.63
CA ALA A 250 6.60 4.43 24.91
C ALA A 250 6.32 4.92 23.48
N VAL A 251 5.37 4.30 22.77
CA VAL A 251 4.95 4.76 21.43
C VAL A 251 4.36 6.16 21.48
N ALA A 252 3.51 6.45 22.47
CA ALA A 252 2.95 7.79 22.67
C ALA A 252 4.04 8.83 22.92
N SER A 253 5.07 8.51 23.70
CA SER A 253 6.20 9.40 23.95
C SER A 253 7.02 9.69 22.69
N ALA A 254 7.32 8.65 21.90
CA ALA A 254 8.05 8.80 20.64
C ALA A 254 7.26 9.66 19.65
N MET A 255 5.96 9.39 19.46
CA MET A 255 5.07 10.15 18.58
C MET A 255 4.93 11.61 19.02
N SER A 256 4.69 11.88 20.31
CA SER A 256 4.59 13.26 20.84
C SER A 256 5.87 14.05 20.58
N SER A 257 7.03 13.42 20.79
CA SER A 257 8.32 14.06 20.55
C SER A 257 8.57 14.37 19.07
N VAL A 258 8.13 13.50 18.14
CA VAL A 258 8.22 13.78 16.70
C VAL A 258 7.30 14.95 16.31
N ILE A 259 6.07 15.00 16.83
CA ILE A 259 5.13 16.10 16.53
C ILE A 259 5.73 17.44 16.99
N THR A 260 6.33 17.47 18.20
CA THR A 260 6.99 18.66 18.72
C THR A 260 8.16 19.08 17.83
N TRP A 261 9.00 18.12 17.43
CA TRP A 261 10.09 18.39 16.49
C TRP A 261 9.58 18.96 15.16
N ALA A 262 8.53 18.38 14.59
CA ALA A 262 7.96 18.84 13.32
C ALA A 262 7.36 20.25 13.45
N GLU A 263 6.80 20.60 14.60
CA GLU A 263 6.32 21.95 14.91
C GLU A 263 7.46 22.96 14.92
N ASP A 264 8.54 22.64 15.63
CA ASP A 264 9.72 23.50 15.74
C ASP A 264 10.43 23.67 14.40
N ALA A 265 10.51 22.59 13.60
CA ALA A 265 11.06 22.61 12.24
C ALA A 265 10.18 23.35 11.22
N GLY A 266 8.94 23.69 11.57
CA GLY A 266 8.05 24.50 10.74
C GLY A 266 7.23 23.70 9.72
N TYR A 267 7.17 22.37 9.82
CA TYR A 267 6.36 21.54 8.92
C TYR A 267 4.87 21.88 9.03
N LYS A 268 4.17 21.79 7.90
CA LYS A 268 2.73 22.11 7.82
C LYS A 268 1.85 20.89 8.12
N ARG A 269 2.40 19.71 7.95
CA ARG A 269 1.79 18.42 8.26
C ARG A 269 2.88 17.37 8.45
N ILE A 270 2.50 16.27 9.10
CA ILE A 270 3.22 15.01 9.10
C ILE A 270 2.26 13.89 8.73
N ASN A 271 2.78 12.82 8.16
CA ASN A 271 2.01 11.63 7.84
C ASN A 271 2.41 10.51 8.80
N PHE A 272 1.44 9.79 9.35
CA PHE A 272 1.69 8.57 10.12
C PHE A 272 1.40 7.35 9.25
N ASP A 273 2.41 6.54 8.95
CA ASP A 273 2.23 5.26 8.26
C ASP A 273 2.16 4.14 9.29
N GLY A 274 1.10 3.35 9.23
CA GLY A 274 0.84 2.25 10.15
C GLY A 274 -0.56 1.66 9.96
N HIS A 275 -0.84 0.55 10.64
CA HIS A 275 -2.07 -0.20 10.47
C HIS A 275 -2.97 -0.10 11.70
N ARG A 276 -4.30 -0.20 11.50
CA ARG A 276 -5.26 -0.24 12.61
C ARG A 276 -5.07 -1.45 13.53
N SER A 277 -4.49 -2.51 12.99
CA SER A 277 -4.18 -3.75 13.71
C SER A 277 -2.89 -3.69 14.51
N ASP A 278 -2.07 -2.65 14.33
CA ASP A 278 -0.85 -2.47 15.11
C ASP A 278 -1.25 -2.24 16.58
N PRO A 279 -0.76 -3.08 17.50
CA PRO A 279 -1.36 -3.18 18.85
C PRO A 279 -1.14 -1.95 19.71
N HIS A 280 -0.11 -1.16 19.45
CA HIS A 280 0.18 0.07 20.19
C HIS A 280 -0.11 1.32 19.37
N PHE A 281 0.34 1.37 18.11
CA PHE A 281 0.06 2.50 17.21
C PHE A 281 -1.43 2.63 16.88
N GLY A 282 -2.12 1.55 16.52
CA GLY A 282 -3.52 1.58 16.06
C GLY A 282 -4.47 2.23 17.04
N PRO A 283 -4.49 1.85 18.34
CA PRO A 283 -5.29 2.51 19.37
C PRO A 283 -4.95 4.00 19.56
N LEU A 284 -3.67 4.39 19.47
CA LEU A 284 -3.26 5.79 19.56
C LEU A 284 -3.74 6.58 18.34
N ALA A 285 -3.50 6.07 17.13
CA ALA A 285 -3.92 6.71 15.89
C ALA A 285 -5.43 6.96 15.83
N SER A 286 -6.24 6.06 16.39
CA SER A 286 -7.69 6.21 16.46
C SER A 286 -8.17 7.39 17.33
N ARG A 287 -7.32 7.90 18.22
CA ARG A 287 -7.59 9.03 19.12
C ARG A 287 -7.05 10.36 18.60
N LEU A 288 -6.13 10.30 17.61
CA LEU A 288 -5.52 11.48 17.02
C LEU A 288 -6.46 12.13 16.00
N PRO A 289 -6.40 13.46 15.83
CA PRO A 289 -7.18 14.20 14.84
C PRO A 289 -6.57 14.07 13.43
N LEU A 290 -6.39 12.82 12.97
CA LEU A 290 -5.87 12.51 11.65
C LEU A 290 -6.93 12.79 10.57
N GLU A 291 -6.47 13.23 9.41
CA GLU A 291 -7.31 13.59 8.27
C GLU A 291 -6.94 12.78 7.03
N GLY A 292 -7.82 12.86 6.01
CA GLY A 292 -7.66 12.12 4.77
C GLY A 292 -8.51 10.85 4.71
N ALA A 293 -8.24 10.03 3.72
CA ALA A 293 -8.95 8.78 3.53
C ALA A 293 -8.19 7.61 4.18
N SER A 294 -8.92 6.63 4.68
CA SER A 294 -8.33 5.33 5.06
C SER A 294 -7.88 4.58 3.81
N LEU A 295 -6.79 3.84 3.93
CA LEU A 295 -6.27 2.95 2.89
C LEU A 295 -6.50 1.51 3.31
N ASN A 296 -7.13 0.72 2.44
CA ASN A 296 -7.33 -0.70 2.65
C ASN A 296 -6.32 -1.52 1.84
N LEU A 297 -5.69 -2.47 2.51
CA LEU A 297 -4.88 -3.52 1.90
C LEU A 297 -5.84 -4.67 1.61
N MET A 298 -5.96 -5.02 0.34
CA MET A 298 -6.99 -5.95 -0.13
C MET A 298 -6.36 -7.12 -0.84
N GLU A 299 -7.00 -8.28 -0.78
CA GLU A 299 -6.58 -9.46 -1.53
C GLU A 299 -7.74 -10.13 -2.25
N THR A 300 -7.43 -10.84 -3.33
CA THR A 300 -8.33 -11.76 -3.99
C THR A 300 -7.76 -13.16 -3.94
N SER A 301 -8.60 -14.16 -3.66
CA SER A 301 -8.17 -15.57 -3.63
C SER A 301 -7.65 -16.04 -4.99
N VAL A 302 -6.80 -17.07 -4.96
CA VAL A 302 -6.46 -17.86 -6.15
C VAL A 302 -7.72 -18.57 -6.63
N LEU A 303 -7.98 -18.55 -7.94
CA LEU A 303 -9.10 -19.32 -8.48
C LEU A 303 -8.78 -20.83 -8.37
N PRO A 304 -9.75 -21.67 -7.95
CA PRO A 304 -9.60 -23.12 -8.05
C PRO A 304 -9.29 -23.51 -9.50
N ALA A 305 -8.45 -24.51 -9.67
CA ALA A 305 -8.06 -25.01 -11.00
C ALA A 305 -9.27 -25.46 -11.86
N ASP A 306 -10.39 -25.82 -11.23
CA ASP A 306 -11.61 -26.30 -11.89
C ASP A 306 -12.52 -25.19 -12.42
N ASP A 307 -12.35 -23.94 -11.98
CA ASP A 307 -13.10 -22.77 -12.51
C ASP A 307 -12.46 -22.15 -13.76
N ALA A 308 -11.48 -22.82 -14.35
CA ALA A 308 -10.83 -22.43 -15.60
C ALA A 308 -11.71 -22.69 -16.86
N GLY A 309 -13.01 -22.73 -16.70
CA GLY A 309 -13.99 -22.77 -17.80
C GLY A 309 -13.92 -21.49 -18.60
N ASP A 310 -13.07 -21.50 -19.63
CA ASP A 310 -13.01 -20.49 -20.65
C ASP A 310 -14.34 -20.43 -21.42
N PRO A 311 -15.05 -19.29 -21.49
CA PRO A 311 -16.08 -19.12 -22.48
C PRO A 311 -15.41 -18.91 -23.85
N ALA A 312 -15.21 -20.00 -24.56
CA ALA A 312 -15.12 -20.10 -26.01
C ALA A 312 -14.27 -19.02 -26.72
N ASP A 313 -13.00 -19.29 -26.83
CA ASP A 313 -12.22 -18.86 -27.99
C ASP A 313 -12.67 -19.72 -29.19
N GLY A 314 -13.75 -19.29 -29.83
CA GLY A 314 -14.24 -19.88 -31.06
C GLY A 314 -13.22 -19.69 -32.17
N GLY A 315 -12.20 -20.53 -32.21
CA GLY A 315 -11.27 -20.62 -33.31
C GLY A 315 -12.02 -21.03 -34.59
N ALA A 316 -12.41 -20.06 -35.40
CA ALA A 316 -12.80 -20.34 -36.79
C ALA A 316 -11.52 -20.79 -37.53
N THR A 317 -11.39 -22.09 -37.69
CA THR A 317 -10.48 -22.68 -38.69
C THR A 317 -10.98 -22.29 -40.07
N VAL A 318 -10.30 -21.38 -40.73
CA VAL A 318 -10.51 -21.13 -42.14
C VAL A 318 -9.72 -22.18 -42.89
N ALA A 319 -10.46 -23.01 -43.67
CA ALA A 319 -9.94 -23.91 -44.66
C ALA A 319 -9.46 -23.17 -45.91
#